data_c7c22762208e17a1eeebb4ea9d16f837
#
_entry.id   c7c22762208e17a1eeebb4ea9d16f837
#
_cell.length_a   1.000
_cell.length_b   1.000
_cell.length_c   1.000
_cell.angle_alpha   90.00
_cell.angle_beta   90.00
_cell.angle_gamma   90.00
#
_symmetry.space_group_name_H-M   'P 1'
#
loop_
_entity.id
_entity.type
_entity.pdbx_description
1 polymer ?
#
loop_
_entity_poly.entity_id
_entity_poly.type
_entity_poly.pdbx_seq_one_letter_code
_entity_poly.pdbx_strand_id
1 'polypeptide(L)'
;LIGNKNREIQRLNGIYRNLLVNSGVTLLEGHARLLDAHSVEVDGQRFSAKHILVATGGWPQVPDIPGKEHAITSNEAFFLERLPRRVLVVGGGYIAVEFASIFNGLGAETTLLYRRDLFLRGFDRSVREHLRDELGKKGLDLQFNSDIARIDKQADGSLAAPLKDGRVLEADCVFYATGRRPMLDDLGLENTAV
;
A
#
# COMPACT_ATOMS: atom_id res chain seq x y z
N LEU A 1 5.21 -18.16 -5.65
CA LEU A 1 5.65 -16.96 -4.93
C LEU A 1 4.81 -16.72 -3.68
N ILE A 2 3.49 -16.51 -3.78
CA ILE A 2 2.60 -16.19 -2.64
C ILE A 2 2.65 -17.24 -1.54
N GLY A 3 2.62 -18.54 -1.86
CA GLY A 3 2.75 -19.61 -0.86
C GLY A 3 4.08 -19.56 -0.10
N ASN A 4 5.19 -19.22 -0.77
CA ASN A 4 6.49 -19.05 -0.11
C ASN A 4 6.49 -17.84 0.83
N LYS A 5 5.92 -16.71 0.37
CA LYS A 5 5.73 -15.52 1.20
C LYS A 5 4.90 -15.85 2.45
N ASN A 6 3.77 -16.56 2.31
CA ASN A 6 2.91 -16.90 3.45
C ASN A 6 3.65 -17.74 4.49
N ARG A 7 4.41 -18.75 4.08
CA ARG A 7 5.22 -19.58 5.00
C ARG A 7 6.28 -18.75 5.74
N GLU A 8 6.96 -17.84 5.03
CA GLU A 8 7.98 -16.99 5.63
C GLU A 8 7.38 -15.99 6.63
N ILE A 9 6.26 -15.35 6.31
CA ILE A 9 5.55 -14.45 7.23
C ILE A 9 5.11 -15.22 8.49
N GLN A 10 4.56 -16.42 8.33
CA GLN A 10 4.17 -17.26 9.48
C GLN A 10 5.37 -17.62 10.37
N ARG A 11 6.51 -17.96 9.76
CA ARG A 11 7.76 -18.23 10.49
C ARG A 11 8.23 -17.00 11.28
N LEU A 12 8.23 -15.82 10.64
CA LEU A 12 8.62 -14.55 11.27
C LEU A 12 7.68 -14.17 12.41
N ASN A 13 6.36 -14.32 12.24
CA ASN A 13 5.38 -14.06 13.30
C ASN A 13 5.66 -14.89 14.55
N GLY A 14 6.03 -16.16 14.39
CA GLY A 14 6.43 -17.02 15.50
C GLY A 14 7.70 -16.51 16.22
N ILE A 15 8.70 -16.05 15.47
CA ILE A 15 9.93 -15.48 16.03
C ILE A 15 9.62 -14.19 16.82
N TYR A 16 8.84 -13.26 16.26
CA TYR A 16 8.48 -12.01 16.94
C TYR A 16 7.66 -12.26 18.21
N ARG A 17 6.69 -13.20 18.16
CA ARG A 17 5.93 -13.59 19.35
C ARG A 17 6.86 -14.11 20.45
N ASN A 18 7.77 -15.02 20.13
CA ASN A 18 8.72 -15.58 21.09
C ASN A 18 9.66 -14.49 21.66
N LEU A 19 10.12 -13.57 20.83
CA LEU A 19 10.95 -12.45 21.26
C LEU A 19 10.23 -11.58 22.30
N LEU A 20 8.97 -11.22 22.06
CA LEU A 20 8.17 -10.44 22.99
C LEU A 20 7.94 -11.18 24.31
N VAL A 21 7.49 -12.44 24.25
CA VAL A 21 7.22 -13.26 25.44
C VAL A 21 8.49 -13.48 26.27
N ASN A 22 9.61 -13.81 25.62
CA ASN A 22 10.89 -14.03 26.32
C ASN A 22 11.46 -12.75 26.94
N SER A 23 11.04 -11.58 26.43
CA SER A 23 11.39 -10.27 26.99
C SER A 23 10.43 -9.83 28.11
N GLY A 24 9.51 -10.67 28.54
CA GLY A 24 8.56 -10.37 29.62
C GLY A 24 7.40 -9.47 29.20
N VAL A 25 7.17 -9.30 27.89
CA VAL A 25 6.04 -8.52 27.36
C VAL A 25 4.77 -9.33 27.42
N THR A 26 3.72 -8.79 28.03
CA THR A 26 2.37 -9.37 27.95
C THR A 26 1.76 -9.00 26.61
N LEU A 27 1.48 -9.99 25.78
CA LEU A 27 0.86 -9.81 24.48
C LEU A 27 -0.65 -10.03 24.59
N LEU A 28 -1.42 -8.99 24.26
CA LEU A 28 -2.88 -9.03 24.19
C LEU A 28 -3.29 -8.96 22.71
N GLU A 29 -4.09 -9.90 22.28
CA GLU A 29 -4.66 -9.91 20.92
C GLU A 29 -6.11 -9.44 20.98
N GLY A 30 -6.46 -8.43 20.21
CA GLY A 30 -7.80 -7.89 20.17
C GLY A 30 -7.85 -6.46 19.63
N HIS A 31 -9.05 -5.91 19.51
CA HIS A 31 -9.24 -4.51 19.14
C HIS A 31 -9.06 -3.62 20.38
N ALA A 32 -8.03 -2.77 20.35
CA ALA A 32 -7.72 -1.87 21.45
C ALA A 32 -8.37 -0.49 21.22
N ARG A 33 -8.99 0.07 22.26
CA ARG A 33 -9.59 1.42 22.26
C ARG A 33 -9.19 2.20 23.49
N LEU A 34 -8.82 3.46 23.34
CA LEU A 34 -8.56 4.39 24.43
C LEU A 34 -9.86 4.79 25.11
N LEU A 35 -9.94 4.62 26.43
CA LEU A 35 -11.06 5.06 27.25
C LEU A 35 -10.80 6.44 27.86
N ASP A 36 -9.53 6.73 28.16
CA ASP A 36 -9.02 8.00 28.68
C ASP A 36 -7.49 8.07 28.43
N ALA A 37 -6.83 9.09 28.93
CA ALA A 37 -5.37 9.31 28.74
C ALA A 37 -4.48 8.19 29.30
N HIS A 38 -5.02 7.32 30.18
CA HIS A 38 -4.25 6.30 30.89
C HIS A 38 -4.88 4.92 30.84
N SER A 39 -5.98 4.74 30.11
CA SER A 39 -6.73 3.49 30.07
C SER A 39 -7.03 3.05 28.65
N VAL A 40 -6.84 1.75 28.42
CA VAL A 40 -7.16 1.06 27.15
C VAL A 40 -8.10 -0.09 27.44
N GLU A 41 -9.11 -0.27 26.61
CA GLU A 41 -9.94 -1.46 26.58
C GLU A 41 -9.48 -2.38 25.45
N VAL A 42 -9.41 -3.67 25.70
CA VAL A 42 -9.19 -4.72 24.71
C VAL A 42 -10.24 -5.79 24.94
N ASP A 43 -11.16 -5.98 24.00
CA ASP A 43 -12.23 -6.97 24.05
C ASP A 43 -13.02 -6.96 25.39
N GLY A 44 -13.38 -5.77 25.89
CA GLY A 44 -14.12 -5.57 27.12
C GLY A 44 -13.30 -5.63 28.42
N GLN A 45 -12.00 -5.89 28.33
CA GLN A 45 -11.09 -5.83 29.48
C GLN A 45 -10.36 -4.48 29.53
N ARG A 46 -10.34 -3.86 30.70
CA ARG A 46 -9.67 -2.56 30.91
C ARG A 46 -8.25 -2.77 31.46
N PHE A 47 -7.32 -2.05 30.86
CA PHE A 47 -5.91 -1.98 31.26
C PHE A 47 -5.55 -0.52 31.51
N SER A 48 -4.70 -0.26 32.49
CA SER A 48 -4.22 1.09 32.78
C SER A 48 -2.69 1.16 32.69
N ALA A 49 -2.19 2.29 32.21
CA ALA A 49 -0.76 2.54 32.10
C ALA A 49 -0.43 4.02 32.33
N LYS A 50 0.76 4.28 32.84
CA LYS A 50 1.29 5.65 32.99
C LYS A 50 1.52 6.31 31.63
N HIS A 51 1.98 5.52 30.64
CA HIS A 51 2.25 5.95 29.28
C HIS A 51 1.63 4.95 28.30
N ILE A 52 0.96 5.46 27.29
CA ILE A 52 0.37 4.67 26.21
C ILE A 52 1.01 5.12 24.89
N LEU A 53 1.59 4.19 24.14
CA LEU A 53 2.13 4.44 22.81
C LEU A 53 1.13 3.92 21.76
N VAL A 54 0.60 4.83 20.95
CA VAL A 54 -0.23 4.48 19.79
C VAL A 54 0.69 4.27 18.59
N ALA A 55 0.82 3.04 18.14
CA ALA A 55 1.68 2.63 17.04
C ALA A 55 0.93 1.73 16.03
N THR A 56 -0.28 2.14 15.64
CA THR A 56 -1.23 1.36 14.82
C THR A 56 -0.89 1.31 13.35
N GLY A 57 0.21 1.95 12.93
CA GLY A 57 0.68 1.94 11.55
C GLY A 57 -0.11 2.85 10.62
N GLY A 58 -0.09 2.53 9.34
CA GLY A 58 -0.75 3.33 8.31
C GLY A 58 -1.55 2.48 7.33
N TRP A 59 -2.54 3.11 6.70
CA TRP A 59 -3.41 2.50 5.69
C TRP A 59 -3.19 3.14 4.31
N PRO A 60 -3.16 2.35 3.22
CA PRO A 60 -3.03 2.90 1.87
C PRO A 60 -4.18 3.86 1.53
N GLN A 61 -3.87 4.91 0.79
CA GLN A 61 -4.88 5.85 0.27
C GLN A 61 -5.09 5.66 -1.22
N VAL A 62 -6.36 5.46 -1.60
CA VAL A 62 -6.82 5.53 -2.98
C VAL A 62 -7.58 6.85 -3.12
N PRO A 63 -7.32 7.67 -4.17
CA PRO A 63 -8.07 8.89 -4.42
C PRO A 63 -9.56 8.62 -4.59
N ASP A 64 -10.39 9.60 -4.24
CA ASP A 64 -11.83 9.52 -4.44
C ASP A 64 -12.18 9.85 -5.90
N ILE A 65 -12.08 8.84 -6.74
CA ILE A 65 -12.42 8.89 -8.18
C ILE A 65 -13.47 7.83 -8.50
N PRO A 66 -14.29 8.03 -9.53
CA PRO A 66 -15.24 7.00 -9.99
C PRO A 66 -14.50 5.71 -10.35
N GLY A 67 -15.02 4.57 -9.86
CA GLY A 67 -14.43 3.24 -10.12
C GLY A 67 -13.24 2.87 -9.22
N LYS A 68 -12.95 3.65 -8.16
CA LYS A 68 -11.85 3.35 -7.22
C LYS A 68 -11.95 1.97 -6.58
N GLU A 69 -13.15 1.42 -6.46
CA GLU A 69 -13.43 0.08 -5.93
C GLU A 69 -12.88 -1.05 -6.78
N HIS A 70 -12.48 -0.77 -8.03
CA HIS A 70 -11.82 -1.73 -8.92
C HIS A 70 -10.29 -1.71 -8.79
N ALA A 71 -9.76 -0.76 -8.04
CA ALA A 71 -8.33 -0.68 -7.79
C ALA A 71 -7.92 -1.54 -6.58
N ILE A 72 -6.66 -1.94 -6.57
CA ILE A 72 -6.02 -2.59 -5.44
C ILE A 72 -4.91 -1.71 -4.87
N THR A 73 -4.47 -2.04 -3.67
CA THR A 73 -3.32 -1.44 -3.00
C THR A 73 -2.27 -2.51 -2.66
N SER A 74 -1.22 -2.13 -1.92
CA SER A 74 -0.25 -3.09 -1.40
C SER A 74 -0.88 -4.16 -0.50
N ASN A 75 -2.03 -3.88 0.12
CA ASN A 75 -2.72 -4.86 0.96
C ASN A 75 -3.18 -6.07 0.13
N GLU A 76 -3.87 -5.82 -0.99
CA GLU A 76 -4.43 -6.87 -1.86
C GLU A 76 -3.34 -7.50 -2.74
N ALA A 77 -2.33 -6.72 -3.17
CA ALA A 77 -1.28 -7.20 -4.06
C ALA A 77 -0.50 -8.40 -3.50
N PHE A 78 -0.32 -8.46 -2.19
CA PHE A 78 0.34 -9.60 -1.54
C PHE A 78 -0.50 -10.89 -1.50
N PHE A 79 -1.76 -10.84 -1.91
CA PHE A 79 -2.70 -11.97 -1.89
C PHE A 79 -3.29 -12.28 -3.27
N LEU A 80 -2.76 -11.71 -4.34
CA LEU A 80 -3.19 -12.02 -5.70
C LEU A 80 -3.07 -13.52 -5.99
N GLU A 81 -4.16 -14.14 -6.42
CA GLU A 81 -4.20 -15.57 -6.76
C GLU A 81 -3.41 -15.88 -8.03
N ARG A 82 -3.38 -14.93 -8.97
CA ARG A 82 -2.66 -15.01 -10.22
C ARG A 82 -1.99 -13.69 -10.57
N LEU A 83 -0.89 -13.74 -11.30
CA LEU A 83 -0.22 -12.55 -11.82
C LEU A 83 -1.11 -11.92 -12.92
N PRO A 84 -1.52 -10.65 -12.79
CA PRO A 84 -2.19 -9.94 -13.88
C PRO A 84 -1.24 -9.79 -15.07
N ARG A 85 -1.78 -9.85 -16.29
CA ARG A 85 -0.97 -9.68 -17.50
C ARG A 85 -0.54 -8.22 -17.69
N ARG A 86 -1.49 -7.28 -17.54
CA ARG A 86 -1.26 -5.83 -17.68
C ARG A 86 -1.53 -5.17 -16.34
N VAL A 87 -0.53 -4.46 -15.82
CA VAL A 87 -0.62 -3.77 -14.52
C VAL A 87 -0.36 -2.28 -14.69
N LEU A 88 -1.32 -1.47 -14.27
CA LEU A 88 -1.15 -0.02 -14.18
C LEU A 88 -0.88 0.36 -12.73
N VAL A 89 0.35 0.75 -12.42
CA VAL A 89 0.78 1.20 -11.10
C VAL A 89 0.69 2.72 -11.03
N VAL A 90 -0.08 3.23 -10.08
CA VAL A 90 -0.34 4.67 -9.92
C VAL A 90 0.34 5.19 -8.67
N GLY A 91 1.31 6.08 -8.84
CA GLY A 91 2.04 6.69 -7.75
C GLY A 91 3.48 7.03 -8.12
N GLY A 92 4.15 7.78 -7.26
CA GLY A 92 5.54 8.18 -7.48
C GLY A 92 6.39 8.07 -6.22
N GLY A 93 5.91 7.36 -5.20
CA GLY A 93 6.67 7.01 -4.00
C GLY A 93 7.43 5.69 -4.16
N TYR A 94 8.21 5.32 -3.16
CA TYR A 94 9.00 4.08 -3.19
C TYR A 94 8.13 2.83 -3.35
N ILE A 95 6.93 2.77 -2.75
CA ILE A 95 5.99 1.65 -2.89
C ILE A 95 5.60 1.46 -4.37
N ALA A 96 5.30 2.55 -5.09
CA ALA A 96 4.95 2.48 -6.51
C ALA A 96 6.11 1.92 -7.35
N VAL A 97 7.32 2.43 -7.12
CA VAL A 97 8.53 2.01 -7.85
C VAL A 97 8.88 0.55 -7.56
N GLU A 98 8.80 0.12 -6.31
CA GLU A 98 9.06 -1.26 -5.90
C GLU A 98 8.04 -2.23 -6.52
N PHE A 99 6.74 -1.95 -6.40
CA PHE A 99 5.70 -2.83 -6.96
C PHE A 99 5.71 -2.85 -8.49
N ALA A 100 5.95 -1.70 -9.14
CA ALA A 100 6.12 -1.69 -10.59
C ALA A 100 7.31 -2.56 -11.03
N SER A 101 8.43 -2.48 -10.31
CA SER A 101 9.59 -3.32 -10.56
C SER A 101 9.32 -4.81 -10.31
N ILE A 102 8.55 -5.14 -9.27
CA ILE A 102 8.15 -6.52 -8.93
C ILE A 102 7.24 -7.09 -10.03
N PHE A 103 6.19 -6.38 -10.42
CA PHE A 103 5.26 -6.85 -11.46
C PHE A 103 5.97 -7.04 -12.79
N ASN A 104 6.77 -6.06 -13.22
CA ASN A 104 7.58 -6.15 -14.43
C ASN A 104 8.59 -7.31 -14.38
N GLY A 105 9.30 -7.46 -13.25
CA GLY A 105 10.26 -8.55 -13.05
C GLY A 105 9.63 -9.95 -13.02
N LEU A 106 8.35 -10.06 -12.69
CA LEU A 106 7.57 -11.29 -12.75
C LEU A 106 6.98 -11.54 -14.15
N GLY A 107 7.15 -10.63 -15.10
CA GLY A 107 6.71 -10.77 -16.49
C GLY A 107 5.34 -10.15 -16.80
N ALA A 108 4.79 -9.32 -15.92
CA ALA A 108 3.63 -8.50 -16.24
C ALA A 108 4.04 -7.31 -17.12
N GLU A 109 3.22 -6.98 -18.10
CA GLU A 109 3.30 -5.72 -18.84
C GLU A 109 2.91 -4.58 -17.90
N THR A 110 3.89 -3.77 -17.48
CA THR A 110 3.70 -2.84 -16.37
C THR A 110 3.93 -1.39 -16.80
N THR A 111 2.91 -0.57 -16.57
CA THR A 111 2.98 0.90 -16.71
C THR A 111 3.02 1.54 -15.34
N LEU A 112 4.00 2.42 -15.09
CA LEU A 112 4.06 3.29 -13.91
C LEU A 112 3.57 4.69 -14.30
N LEU A 113 2.42 5.07 -13.74
CA LEU A 113 1.79 6.37 -13.97
C LEU A 113 2.05 7.31 -12.79
N TYR A 114 2.57 8.49 -13.07
CA TYR A 114 2.79 9.50 -12.05
C TYR A 114 2.39 10.91 -12.51
N ARG A 115 1.67 11.62 -11.65
CA ARG A 115 1.11 12.97 -11.95
C ARG A 115 2.14 14.10 -12.04
N ARG A 116 3.44 13.85 -11.77
CA ARG A 116 4.52 14.82 -11.84
C ARG A 116 5.59 14.37 -12.83
N ASP A 117 6.61 15.19 -12.99
CA ASP A 117 7.72 15.02 -13.94
C ASP A 117 8.63 13.83 -13.65
N LEU A 118 8.78 13.45 -12.36
CA LEU A 118 9.71 12.38 -11.96
C LEU A 118 9.34 11.84 -10.57
N PHE A 119 9.36 10.52 -10.40
CA PHE A 119 9.04 9.83 -9.15
C PHE A 119 10.07 10.09 -8.04
N LEU A 120 9.85 9.53 -6.84
CA LEU A 120 10.72 9.61 -5.65
C LEU A 120 11.07 11.05 -5.24
N ARG A 121 10.05 11.91 -5.20
CA ARG A 121 10.22 13.29 -4.72
C ARG A 121 10.86 13.30 -3.33
N GLY A 122 11.91 14.11 -3.14
CA GLY A 122 12.69 14.22 -1.91
C GLY A 122 14.01 13.46 -1.93
N PHE A 123 14.21 12.57 -2.90
CA PHE A 123 15.51 11.97 -3.19
C PHE A 123 16.33 12.86 -4.13
N ASP A 124 17.64 12.64 -4.15
CA ASP A 124 18.54 13.34 -5.06
C ASP A 124 18.12 13.16 -6.53
N ARG A 125 18.18 14.24 -7.30
CA ARG A 125 17.67 14.26 -8.67
C ARG A 125 18.44 13.31 -9.58
N SER A 126 19.75 13.22 -9.43
CA SER A 126 20.59 12.36 -10.27
C SER A 126 20.28 10.88 -10.05
N VAL A 127 19.99 10.48 -8.80
CA VAL A 127 19.55 9.13 -8.44
C VAL A 127 18.20 8.81 -9.08
N ARG A 128 17.26 9.75 -9.03
CA ARG A 128 15.91 9.59 -9.60
C ARG A 128 15.97 9.45 -11.12
N GLU A 129 16.77 10.28 -11.79
CA GLU A 129 16.97 10.23 -13.24
C GLU A 129 17.66 8.94 -13.67
N HIS A 130 18.71 8.53 -12.97
CA HIS A 130 19.37 7.26 -13.24
C HIS A 130 18.41 6.07 -13.09
N LEU A 131 17.60 6.05 -12.01
CA LEU A 131 16.63 4.98 -11.79
C LEU A 131 15.54 4.97 -12.89
N ARG A 132 15.04 6.14 -13.34
CA ARG A 132 14.11 6.24 -14.47
C ARG A 132 14.69 5.55 -15.71
N ASP A 133 15.93 5.87 -16.04
CA ASP A 133 16.59 5.34 -17.23
C ASP A 133 16.80 3.82 -17.13
N GLU A 134 17.20 3.33 -15.96
CA GLU A 134 17.39 1.89 -15.72
C GLU A 134 16.05 1.11 -15.74
N LEU A 135 14.99 1.67 -15.20
CA LEU A 135 13.66 1.05 -15.23
C LEU A 135 13.10 1.02 -16.67
N GLY A 136 13.28 2.09 -17.44
CA GLY A 136 12.92 2.12 -18.86
C GLY A 136 13.68 1.06 -19.68
N LYS A 137 15.00 0.88 -19.45
CA LYS A 137 15.78 -0.19 -20.09
C LYS A 137 15.30 -1.59 -19.76
N LYS A 138 14.68 -1.77 -18.58
CA LYS A 138 14.05 -3.05 -18.17
C LYS A 138 12.66 -3.26 -18.73
N GLY A 139 12.18 -2.34 -19.59
CA GLY A 139 10.89 -2.47 -20.27
C GLY A 139 9.70 -1.95 -19.45
N LEU A 140 9.94 -1.20 -18.36
CA LEU A 140 8.86 -0.54 -17.64
C LEU A 140 8.37 0.67 -18.44
N ASP A 141 7.06 0.74 -18.73
CA ASP A 141 6.46 1.93 -19.33
C ASP A 141 6.27 3.02 -18.28
N LEU A 142 6.96 4.15 -18.44
CA LEU A 142 6.96 5.27 -17.48
C LEU A 142 6.16 6.45 -18.04
N GLN A 143 4.98 6.69 -17.45
CA GLN A 143 4.06 7.74 -17.86
C GLN A 143 4.04 8.87 -16.82
N PHE A 144 4.83 9.91 -17.05
CA PHE A 144 4.87 11.10 -16.18
C PHE A 144 3.84 12.16 -16.61
N ASN A 145 3.59 13.13 -15.72
CA ASN A 145 2.63 14.21 -15.89
C ASN A 145 1.22 13.71 -16.27
N SER A 146 0.87 12.52 -15.78
CA SER A 146 -0.35 11.80 -16.13
C SER A 146 -1.08 11.36 -14.86
N ASP A 147 -2.41 11.42 -14.88
CA ASP A 147 -3.25 11.06 -13.73
C ASP A 147 -4.54 10.43 -14.23
N ILE A 148 -5.07 9.46 -13.47
CA ILE A 148 -6.32 8.78 -13.78
C ILE A 148 -7.50 9.69 -13.42
N ALA A 149 -8.48 9.79 -14.32
CA ALA A 149 -9.73 10.47 -14.06
C ALA A 149 -10.80 9.54 -13.44
N ARG A 150 -10.88 8.30 -13.91
CA ARG A 150 -11.76 7.24 -13.41
C ARG A 150 -11.27 5.85 -13.83
N ILE A 151 -11.90 4.81 -13.32
CA ILE A 151 -11.65 3.41 -13.71
C ILE A 151 -12.98 2.80 -14.14
N ASP A 152 -13.04 2.29 -15.37
CA ASP A 152 -14.23 1.68 -15.92
C ASP A 152 -13.99 0.16 -16.08
N LYS A 153 -14.79 -0.67 -15.39
CA LYS A 153 -14.71 -2.13 -15.57
C LYS A 153 -15.42 -2.53 -16.85
N GLN A 154 -14.73 -3.31 -17.69
CA GLN A 154 -15.23 -3.79 -18.98
C GLN A 154 -15.97 -5.12 -18.85
N ALA A 155 -16.74 -5.48 -19.90
CA ALA A 155 -17.53 -6.70 -19.91
C ALA A 155 -16.68 -7.99 -19.83
N ASP A 156 -15.45 -7.95 -20.32
CA ASP A 156 -14.48 -9.05 -20.26
C ASP A 156 -13.72 -9.13 -18.92
N GLY A 157 -14.01 -8.20 -18.01
CA GLY A 157 -13.37 -8.09 -16.70
C GLY A 157 -12.10 -7.26 -16.68
N SER A 158 -11.60 -6.79 -17.82
CA SER A 158 -10.50 -5.82 -17.90
C SER A 158 -10.93 -4.44 -17.38
N LEU A 159 -9.96 -3.55 -17.18
CA LEU A 159 -10.16 -2.20 -16.69
C LEU A 159 -9.71 -1.20 -17.76
N ALA A 160 -10.55 -0.23 -18.07
CA ALA A 160 -10.16 0.96 -18.81
C ALA A 160 -9.93 2.10 -17.82
N ALA A 161 -8.79 2.77 -17.93
CA ALA A 161 -8.41 3.91 -17.10
C ALA A 161 -8.28 5.18 -17.96
N PRO A 162 -9.37 5.93 -18.20
CA PRO A 162 -9.30 7.24 -18.80
C PRO A 162 -8.44 8.19 -17.98
N LEU A 163 -7.49 8.84 -18.61
CA LEU A 163 -6.60 9.83 -18.00
C LEU A 163 -7.20 11.23 -18.11
N LYS A 164 -6.74 12.14 -17.26
CA LYS A 164 -7.18 13.56 -17.30
C LYS A 164 -6.77 14.30 -18.57
N ASP A 165 -5.80 13.78 -19.32
CA ASP A 165 -5.35 14.32 -20.61
C ASP A 165 -6.13 13.76 -21.83
N GLY A 166 -7.13 12.91 -21.61
CA GLY A 166 -8.00 12.32 -22.62
C GLY A 166 -7.54 10.98 -23.19
N ARG A 167 -6.33 10.52 -22.88
CA ARG A 167 -5.88 9.15 -23.23
C ARG A 167 -6.63 8.10 -22.40
N VAL A 168 -6.69 6.88 -22.89
CA VAL A 168 -7.24 5.73 -22.15
C VAL A 168 -6.18 4.65 -22.09
N LEU A 169 -5.88 4.16 -20.91
CA LEU A 169 -5.01 3.00 -20.70
C LEU A 169 -5.88 1.78 -20.35
N GLU A 170 -5.51 0.63 -20.89
CA GLU A 170 -6.14 -0.65 -20.55
C GLU A 170 -5.26 -1.43 -19.59
N ALA A 171 -5.87 -2.07 -18.58
CA ALA A 171 -5.17 -2.89 -17.61
C ALA A 171 -6.05 -4.06 -17.16
N ASP A 172 -5.42 -5.10 -16.62
CA ASP A 172 -6.11 -6.18 -15.91
C ASP A 172 -6.09 -5.94 -14.39
N CYS A 173 -5.21 -5.01 -13.96
CA CYS A 173 -5.08 -4.58 -12.56
C CYS A 173 -4.65 -3.12 -12.50
N VAL A 174 -5.33 -2.31 -11.70
CA VAL A 174 -4.92 -0.96 -11.34
C VAL A 174 -4.49 -0.97 -9.88
N PHE A 175 -3.20 -0.67 -9.65
CA PHE A 175 -2.58 -0.67 -8.33
C PHE A 175 -2.28 0.76 -7.88
N TYR A 176 -2.88 1.20 -6.78
CA TYR A 176 -2.64 2.52 -6.21
C TYR A 176 -1.58 2.51 -5.10
N ALA A 177 -0.58 3.37 -5.25
CA ALA A 177 0.45 3.66 -4.25
C ALA A 177 0.67 5.18 -4.10
N THR A 178 -0.43 5.92 -3.91
CA THR A 178 -0.44 7.40 -3.91
C THR A 178 -0.25 8.02 -2.53
N GLY A 179 -0.09 7.21 -1.50
CA GLY A 179 0.17 7.63 -0.13
C GLY A 179 -0.41 6.68 0.91
N ARG A 180 -0.09 6.97 2.17
CA ARG A 180 -0.62 6.28 3.35
C ARG A 180 -1.09 7.32 4.36
N ARG A 181 -2.14 7.02 5.10
CA ARG A 181 -2.61 7.80 6.25
C ARG A 181 -2.38 7.01 7.55
N PRO A 182 -2.17 7.66 8.69
CA PRO A 182 -2.18 6.99 9.98
C PRO A 182 -3.49 6.21 10.17
N MET A 183 -3.41 5.02 10.75
CA MET A 183 -4.57 4.19 11.06
C MET A 183 -5.06 4.55 12.46
N LEU A 184 -5.94 5.55 12.53
CA LEU A 184 -6.44 6.15 13.77
C LEU A 184 -7.94 5.95 13.96
N ASP A 185 -8.61 5.30 13.02
CA ASP A 185 -10.06 5.09 13.07
C ASP A 185 -10.39 4.16 14.26
N ASP A 186 -11.45 4.48 15.00
CA ASP A 186 -11.99 3.72 16.15
C ASP A 186 -11.02 3.50 17.34
N LEU A 187 -9.95 4.27 17.43
CA LEU A 187 -9.00 4.19 18.55
C LEU A 187 -9.48 4.86 19.83
N GLY A 188 -10.55 5.67 19.79
CA GLY A 188 -11.01 6.44 20.96
C GLY A 188 -10.11 7.63 21.30
N LEU A 189 -9.37 8.19 20.31
CA LEU A 189 -8.51 9.37 20.52
C LEU A 189 -9.29 10.57 21.05
N GLU A 190 -10.57 10.67 20.71
CA GLU A 190 -11.50 11.70 21.19
C GLU A 190 -11.68 11.69 22.72
N ASN A 191 -11.31 10.61 23.40
CA ASN A 191 -11.34 10.47 24.87
C ASN A 191 -10.03 10.96 25.53
N THR A 192 -9.12 11.52 24.77
CA THR A 192 -7.79 11.96 25.20
C THR A 192 -7.55 13.42 24.83
N ALA A 193 -6.43 13.97 25.22
CA ALA A 193 -6.01 15.33 24.86
C ALA A 193 -5.07 15.39 23.63
N VAL A 194 -4.94 14.26 22.91
CA VAL A 194 -4.07 14.15 21.72
C VAL A 194 -4.80 14.65 20.48
#